data_7f6f1e1fde94bfbcf24a3d017bbc1b49
#
_entry.id   7f6f1e1fde94bfbcf24a3d017bbc1b49
#
_cell.length_a   1.000
_cell.length_b   1.000
_cell.length_c   1.000
_cell.angle_alpha   90.00
_cell.angle_beta   90.00
_cell.angle_gamma   90.00
#
_symmetry.space_group_name_H-M   'P 1'
#
loop_
_entity.id
_entity.type
_entity.pdbx_description
1 polymer ?
#
loop_
_entity_poly.entity_id
_entity_poly.type
_entity_poly.pdbx_seq_one_letter_code
_entity_poly.pdbx_strand_id
1 'polypeptide(L)'
;PLVLRTVDPFGLAQREQEFGETRTVTVVPEVFTLAPLTVKVGAAGGTAHTSSSRLGQGSDNLSPRRYISGDSMRRIHWRATAHRGQLMVRQEEEESSPDALVIFDRSSARWARPGDESDPAFERAVSMCASVAVHLAQEGYGVDVIDSAGTLLGTLRGHEDDRDGLLVALALVAPRGEARDLTTP
;
A
#
# COMPACT_ATOMS: atom_id res chain seq x y z
N PRO A 1 -3.38 -34.13 -0.37
CA PRO A 1 -4.39 -35.02 -0.97
C PRO A 1 -5.33 -35.56 0.09
N LEU A 2 -6.60 -35.74 -0.26
CA LEU A 2 -7.56 -36.45 0.59
C LEU A 2 -7.34 -37.96 0.40
N VAL A 3 -7.09 -38.67 1.47
CA VAL A 3 -6.91 -40.12 1.41
C VAL A 3 -8.23 -40.77 1.87
N LEU A 4 -8.87 -41.51 0.96
CA LEU A 4 -10.04 -42.30 1.26
C LEU A 4 -9.60 -43.72 1.56
N ARG A 5 -9.85 -44.18 2.80
CA ARG A 5 -9.62 -45.53 3.22
C ARG A 5 -10.94 -46.30 3.24
N THR A 6 -11.08 -47.26 2.38
CA THR A 6 -12.23 -48.13 2.30
C THR A 6 -11.87 -49.51 2.86
N VAL A 7 -12.68 -50.01 3.79
CA VAL A 7 -12.52 -51.34 4.39
C VAL A 7 -13.78 -52.14 4.08
N ASP A 8 -13.63 -53.40 3.69
CA ASP A 8 -14.76 -54.28 3.45
C ASP A 8 -15.49 -54.58 4.77
N PRO A 9 -16.78 -54.98 4.75
CA PRO A 9 -17.56 -55.23 5.96
C PRO A 9 -17.01 -56.32 6.88
N PHE A 10 -16.17 -57.18 6.35
CA PHE A 10 -15.56 -58.28 7.10
C PHE A 10 -14.13 -57.96 7.56
N GLY A 11 -13.59 -56.82 7.19
CA GLY A 11 -12.24 -56.40 7.55
C GLY A 11 -11.11 -57.19 6.87
N LEU A 12 -11.43 -57.95 5.81
CA LEU A 12 -10.48 -58.81 5.12
C LEU A 12 -9.72 -58.09 4.00
N ALA A 13 -10.26 -56.99 3.51
CA ALA A 13 -9.63 -56.17 2.49
C ALA A 13 -9.74 -54.68 2.84
N GLN A 14 -8.66 -53.97 2.60
CA GLN A 14 -8.69 -52.49 2.68
C GLN A 14 -8.02 -51.91 1.44
N ARG A 15 -8.55 -50.77 1.03
CA ARG A 15 -8.01 -49.99 -0.08
C ARG A 15 -7.84 -48.56 0.35
N GLU A 16 -6.67 -48.00 0.10
CA GLU A 16 -6.42 -46.60 0.23
C GLU A 16 -6.30 -45.99 -1.18
N GLN A 17 -7.01 -44.90 -1.40
CA GLN A 17 -6.99 -44.19 -2.66
C GLN A 17 -6.89 -42.69 -2.38
N GLU A 18 -5.92 -42.03 -3.01
CA GLU A 18 -5.81 -40.58 -2.96
C GLU A 18 -6.82 -39.98 -3.91
N PHE A 19 -7.53 -38.94 -3.42
CA PHE A 19 -8.49 -38.20 -4.19
C PHE A 19 -8.13 -36.71 -4.20
N GLY A 20 -8.33 -36.09 -5.36
CA GLY A 20 -8.19 -34.66 -5.57
C GLY A 20 -6.76 -34.23 -5.83
N GLU A 21 -6.65 -33.06 -6.39
CA GLU A 21 -5.40 -32.35 -6.60
C GLU A 21 -5.04 -31.55 -5.33
N THR A 22 -3.76 -31.49 -5.00
CA THR A 22 -3.29 -30.60 -3.94
C THR A 22 -3.43 -29.17 -4.44
N ARG A 23 -4.26 -28.37 -3.77
CA ARG A 23 -4.37 -26.93 -4.03
C ARG A 23 -3.74 -26.16 -2.91
N THR A 24 -2.94 -25.17 -3.28
CA THR A 24 -2.37 -24.22 -2.33
C THR A 24 -3.38 -23.13 -2.06
N VAL A 25 -3.67 -22.89 -0.79
CA VAL A 25 -4.52 -21.78 -0.34
C VAL A 25 -3.63 -20.83 0.45
N THR A 26 -3.60 -19.59 0.02
CA THR A 26 -2.89 -18.54 0.76
C THR A 26 -3.88 -17.82 1.65
N VAL A 27 -3.62 -17.82 2.96
CA VAL A 27 -4.38 -17.04 3.93
C VAL A 27 -3.73 -15.68 4.04
N VAL A 28 -4.47 -14.63 3.70
CA VAL A 28 -3.97 -13.25 3.74
C VAL A 28 -4.34 -12.58 5.07
N PRO A 29 -3.58 -11.53 5.49
CA PRO A 29 -3.90 -10.77 6.69
C PRO A 29 -5.28 -10.12 6.61
N GLU A 30 -5.96 -10.03 7.75
CA GLU A 30 -7.20 -9.29 7.88
C GLU A 30 -6.95 -7.79 7.73
N VAL A 31 -7.80 -7.10 6.96
CA VAL A 31 -7.73 -5.66 6.77
C VAL A 31 -8.90 -5.00 7.49
N PHE A 32 -8.58 -4.18 8.48
CA PHE A 32 -9.56 -3.42 9.27
C PHE A 32 -9.85 -2.07 8.62
N THR A 33 -11.09 -1.63 8.71
CA THR A 33 -11.46 -0.25 8.33
C THR A 33 -10.95 0.72 9.39
N LEU A 34 -10.12 1.67 8.98
CA LEU A 34 -9.59 2.72 9.85
C LEU A 34 -10.41 4.00 9.71
N ALA A 35 -10.36 4.85 10.74
CA ALA A 35 -10.99 6.17 10.68
C ALA A 35 -10.27 7.06 9.65
N PRO A 36 -10.99 7.92 8.92
CA PRO A 36 -10.39 8.84 7.97
C PRO A 36 -9.29 9.70 8.60
N LEU A 37 -8.23 9.95 7.85
CA LEU A 37 -7.15 10.83 8.28
C LEU A 37 -7.66 12.27 8.36
N THR A 38 -8.08 12.70 9.55
CA THR A 38 -8.35 14.12 9.80
C THR A 38 -7.02 14.84 9.96
N VAL A 39 -6.44 15.30 8.85
CA VAL A 39 -5.27 16.18 8.91
C VAL A 39 -5.73 17.50 9.52
N LYS A 40 -5.45 17.70 10.81
CA LYS A 40 -5.55 19.02 11.42
C LYS A 40 -4.46 19.88 10.79
N VAL A 41 -4.85 20.71 9.81
CA VAL A 41 -4.01 21.79 9.30
C VAL A 41 -3.84 22.79 10.43
N GLY A 42 -2.74 22.69 11.14
CA GLY A 42 -2.41 23.66 12.18
C GLY A 42 -1.18 23.25 12.99
N ALA A 43 -0.13 24.02 12.85
CA ALA A 43 0.98 24.21 13.79
C ALA A 43 2.30 23.45 13.62
N ALA A 44 2.63 22.92 12.46
CA ALA A 44 4.05 22.69 12.16
C ALA A 44 4.24 22.82 10.64
N GLY A 45 5.02 23.80 10.20
CA GLY A 45 5.22 24.24 8.80
C GLY A 45 5.69 23.20 7.78
N GLY A 46 4.95 22.14 7.64
CA GLY A 46 5.05 21.20 6.52
C GLY A 46 3.92 21.51 5.55
N THR A 47 4.22 21.57 4.27
CA THR A 47 3.25 21.67 3.19
C THR A 47 2.33 20.46 3.23
N ALA A 48 1.23 20.55 4.00
CA ALA A 48 0.17 19.58 3.96
C ALA A 48 -0.53 19.72 2.60
N HIS A 49 -0.23 18.83 1.68
CA HIS A 49 -1.07 18.62 0.52
C HIS A 49 -2.39 18.02 1.01
N THR A 50 -3.33 18.89 1.32
CA THR A 50 -4.72 18.47 1.51
C THR A 50 -5.25 18.07 0.15
N SER A 51 -5.33 16.77 -0.11
CA SER A 51 -6.24 16.24 -1.10
C SER A 51 -7.66 16.48 -0.59
N SER A 52 -8.12 17.74 -0.63
CA SER A 52 -9.53 18.00 -0.50
C SER A 52 -10.18 17.47 -1.77
N SER A 53 -10.85 16.32 -1.66
CA SER A 53 -11.83 15.88 -2.64
C SER A 53 -12.96 16.92 -2.66
N ARG A 54 -12.71 18.06 -3.28
CA ARG A 54 -13.74 18.95 -3.73
C ARG A 54 -14.31 18.36 -5.01
N LEU A 55 -15.27 17.48 -4.85
CA LEU A 55 -16.27 17.27 -5.89
C LEU A 55 -16.81 18.66 -6.26
N GLY A 56 -16.48 19.12 -7.45
CA GLY A 56 -17.20 20.21 -8.09
C GLY A 56 -16.62 21.60 -7.94
N GLN A 57 -15.37 21.81 -8.36
CA GLN A 57 -15.00 23.13 -8.87
C GLN A 57 -13.98 22.98 -9.99
N GLY A 58 -14.46 23.33 -11.19
CA GLY A 58 -13.78 23.14 -12.45
C GLY A 58 -12.46 23.86 -12.55
N SER A 59 -11.61 23.29 -13.37
CA SER A 59 -10.58 23.87 -14.26
C SER A 59 -9.63 24.99 -13.81
N ASP A 60 -9.55 25.37 -12.54
CA ASP A 60 -8.75 26.51 -12.11
C ASP A 60 -7.42 26.17 -11.40
N ASN A 61 -7.04 24.90 -11.28
CA ASN A 61 -5.76 24.48 -10.70
C ASN A 61 -4.64 24.39 -11.73
N LEU A 62 -4.74 25.13 -12.82
CA LEU A 62 -3.71 25.20 -13.84
C LEU A 62 -2.69 26.25 -13.46
N SER A 63 -1.54 25.84 -12.93
CA SER A 63 -0.42 26.74 -12.65
C SER A 63 0.08 27.37 -13.96
N PRO A 64 0.09 28.71 -14.09
CA PRO A 64 0.57 29.36 -15.30
C PRO A 64 2.09 29.40 -15.32
N ARG A 65 2.75 28.67 -16.26
CA ARG A 65 4.17 28.77 -16.55
C ARG A 65 4.44 29.64 -17.77
N ARG A 66 5.69 30.08 -17.91
CA ARG A 66 6.12 30.82 -19.12
C ARG A 66 6.01 29.95 -20.37
N TYR A 67 5.57 30.55 -21.45
CA TYR A 67 5.57 29.93 -22.77
C TYR A 67 7.00 29.60 -23.21
N ILE A 68 7.22 28.44 -23.74
CA ILE A 68 8.46 27.99 -24.37
C ILE A 68 8.14 27.68 -25.83
N SER A 69 9.07 27.97 -26.74
CA SER A 69 8.90 27.69 -28.17
C SER A 69 8.61 26.21 -28.39
N GLY A 70 7.44 25.89 -28.95
CA GLY A 70 6.93 24.54 -29.12
C GLY A 70 5.64 24.24 -28.32
N ASP A 71 5.28 25.08 -27.36
CA ASP A 71 4.02 24.93 -26.65
C ASP A 71 2.81 25.25 -27.53
N SER A 72 1.72 24.53 -27.31
CA SER A 72 0.48 24.77 -28.06
C SER A 72 -0.14 26.13 -27.70
N MET A 73 -0.34 26.97 -28.69
CA MET A 73 -1.00 28.29 -28.56
C MET A 73 -2.44 28.18 -28.00
N ARG A 74 -3.09 27.02 -28.11
CA ARG A 74 -4.42 26.77 -27.54
C ARG A 74 -4.44 26.71 -26.01
N ARG A 75 -3.26 26.48 -25.38
CA ARG A 75 -3.08 26.39 -23.93
C ARG A 75 -2.67 27.72 -23.29
N ILE A 76 -2.68 28.84 -24.04
CA ILE A 76 -2.34 30.15 -23.48
C ILE A 76 -3.34 30.57 -22.41
N HIS A 77 -2.79 30.94 -21.25
CA HIS A 77 -3.57 31.50 -20.15
C HIS A 77 -3.64 33.03 -20.29
N TRP A 78 -4.59 33.54 -21.07
CA TRP A 78 -4.71 34.93 -21.43
C TRP A 78 -4.76 35.89 -20.23
N ARG A 79 -5.46 35.54 -19.17
CA ARG A 79 -5.55 36.33 -17.94
C ARG A 79 -4.19 36.49 -17.24
N ALA A 80 -3.43 35.39 -17.11
CA ALA A 80 -2.07 35.45 -16.53
C ALA A 80 -1.09 36.19 -17.47
N THR A 81 -1.22 36.03 -18.79
CA THR A 81 -0.46 36.74 -19.80
C THR A 81 -0.66 38.26 -19.70
N ALA A 82 -1.92 38.69 -19.58
CA ALA A 82 -2.24 40.09 -19.41
C ALA A 82 -1.67 40.70 -18.12
N HIS A 83 -1.71 39.92 -17.02
CA HIS A 83 -1.24 40.39 -15.72
C HIS A 83 0.29 40.43 -15.60
N ARG A 84 0.99 39.50 -16.25
CA ARG A 84 2.45 39.38 -16.18
C ARG A 84 3.20 39.98 -17.35
N GLY A 85 2.50 40.44 -18.40
CA GLY A 85 3.08 41.01 -19.60
C GLY A 85 3.93 40.06 -20.44
N GLN A 86 3.82 38.76 -20.19
CA GLN A 86 4.57 37.69 -20.88
C GLN A 86 3.61 36.51 -21.18
N LEU A 87 3.83 35.86 -22.33
CA LEU A 87 3.02 34.69 -22.68
C LEU A 87 3.10 33.60 -21.61
N MET A 88 1.95 33.26 -21.06
CA MET A 88 1.80 32.21 -20.05
C MET A 88 0.95 31.06 -20.59
N VAL A 89 1.36 29.83 -20.33
CA VAL A 89 0.68 28.61 -20.76
C VAL A 89 0.10 27.91 -19.53
N ARG A 90 -1.08 27.34 -19.66
CA ARG A 90 -1.67 26.48 -18.66
C ARG A 90 -0.88 25.17 -18.62
N GLN A 91 -0.23 24.90 -17.50
CA GLN A 91 0.36 23.60 -17.22
C GLN A 91 -0.65 22.82 -16.39
N GLU A 92 -1.08 21.66 -16.89
CA GLU A 92 -1.71 20.68 -16.05
C GLU A 92 -0.62 20.21 -15.06
N GLU A 93 -0.75 20.54 -13.78
CA GLU A 93 -0.03 19.81 -12.77
C GLU A 93 -0.63 18.41 -12.83
N GLU A 94 0.16 17.42 -13.24
CA GLU A 94 -0.17 16.03 -12.92
C GLU A 94 -0.38 16.03 -11.41
N GLU A 95 -1.59 15.69 -10.99
CA GLU A 95 -1.87 15.44 -9.58
C GLU A 95 -0.99 14.25 -9.19
N SER A 96 0.24 14.54 -8.78
CA SER A 96 1.10 13.53 -8.19
C SER A 96 0.44 13.15 -6.87
N SER A 97 -0.15 11.97 -6.83
CA SER A 97 -0.62 11.39 -5.57
C SER A 97 0.51 11.51 -4.56
N PRO A 98 0.26 12.05 -3.36
CA PRO A 98 1.31 12.15 -2.36
C PRO A 98 1.81 10.74 -2.01
N ASP A 99 3.13 10.60 -1.85
CA ASP A 99 3.73 9.32 -1.48
C ASP A 99 3.72 9.13 0.04
N ALA A 100 3.45 7.90 0.47
CA ALA A 100 3.51 7.46 1.84
C ALA A 100 4.42 6.25 1.98
N LEU A 101 5.21 6.22 3.04
CA LEU A 101 6.07 5.10 3.38
C LEU A 101 5.58 4.44 4.67
N VAL A 102 5.28 3.15 4.59
CA VAL A 102 4.94 2.33 5.75
C VAL A 102 6.13 1.45 6.08
N ILE A 103 6.67 1.59 7.30
CA ILE A 103 7.80 0.80 7.77
C ILE A 103 7.30 -0.26 8.74
N PHE A 104 7.50 -1.54 8.40
CA PHE A 104 7.12 -2.66 9.23
C PHE A 104 8.35 -3.25 9.93
N ASP A 105 8.40 -3.13 11.26
CA ASP A 105 9.49 -3.72 12.04
C ASP A 105 9.26 -5.23 12.24
N ARG A 106 10.08 -6.05 11.57
CA ARG A 106 10.06 -7.51 11.66
C ARG A 106 11.13 -8.07 12.60
N SER A 107 11.76 -7.22 13.40
CA SER A 107 12.85 -7.65 14.29
C SER A 107 12.41 -8.77 15.23
N SER A 108 13.08 -9.91 15.18
CA SER A 108 12.81 -11.04 16.07
C SER A 108 12.94 -10.70 17.55
N ALA A 109 13.77 -9.70 17.88
CA ALA A 109 13.92 -9.23 19.26
C ALA A 109 12.61 -8.67 19.87
N ARG A 110 11.66 -8.24 19.02
CA ARG A 110 10.37 -7.71 19.45
C ARG A 110 9.25 -8.75 19.43
N TRP A 111 9.30 -9.73 18.51
CA TRP A 111 8.18 -10.60 18.19
C TRP A 111 8.43 -12.07 18.55
N ALA A 112 9.67 -12.53 18.48
CA ALA A 112 9.94 -13.95 18.66
C ALA A 112 9.98 -14.36 20.12
N ARG A 113 9.03 -15.19 20.52
CA ARG A 113 9.26 -16.13 21.63
C ARG A 113 9.90 -17.38 21.03
N PRO A 114 11.09 -17.81 21.51
CA PRO A 114 11.71 -19.03 21.03
C PRO A 114 10.73 -20.21 21.19
N GLY A 115 10.35 -20.83 20.08
CA GLY A 115 9.52 -22.03 20.08
C GLY A 115 8.05 -21.85 19.68
N ASP A 116 7.56 -20.64 19.41
CA ASP A 116 6.20 -20.41 18.95
C ASP A 116 6.19 -20.24 17.42
N GLU A 117 5.49 -21.12 16.70
CA GLU A 117 5.34 -21.05 15.24
C GLU A 117 4.47 -19.87 14.79
N SER A 118 3.67 -19.29 15.68
CA SER A 118 2.89 -18.07 15.42
C SER A 118 2.81 -17.20 16.67
N ASP A 119 3.38 -15.99 16.60
CA ASP A 119 3.19 -14.96 17.62
C ASP A 119 1.91 -14.15 17.29
N PRO A 120 0.84 -14.24 18.13
CA PRO A 120 -0.40 -13.50 17.88
C PRO A 120 -0.20 -11.97 17.84
N ALA A 121 0.86 -11.46 18.46
CA ALA A 121 1.19 -10.04 18.42
C ALA A 121 1.80 -9.67 17.07
N PHE A 122 2.64 -10.53 16.51
CA PHE A 122 3.20 -10.37 15.16
C PHE A 122 2.09 -10.40 14.10
N GLU A 123 1.20 -11.39 14.16
CA GLU A 123 0.07 -11.50 13.23
C GLU A 123 -0.85 -10.26 13.26
N ARG A 124 -1.11 -9.72 14.44
CA ARG A 124 -1.85 -8.46 14.57
C ARG A 124 -1.09 -7.28 13.99
N ALA A 125 0.22 -7.23 14.17
CA ALA A 125 1.05 -6.16 13.59
C ALA A 125 1.08 -6.24 12.06
N VAL A 126 1.11 -7.44 11.48
CA VAL A 126 0.98 -7.67 10.03
C VAL A 126 -0.37 -7.16 9.53
N SER A 127 -1.46 -7.53 10.23
CA SER A 127 -2.82 -7.07 9.89
C SER A 127 -2.97 -5.55 10.02
N MET A 128 -2.35 -4.94 11.03
CA MET A 128 -2.33 -3.47 11.17
C MET A 128 -1.52 -2.81 10.07
N CYS A 129 -0.37 -3.36 9.69
CA CYS A 129 0.44 -2.86 8.57
C CYS A 129 -0.36 -2.90 7.26
N ALA A 130 -1.02 -4.03 6.97
CA ALA A 130 -1.90 -4.18 5.81
C ALA A 130 -3.04 -3.15 5.83
N SER A 131 -3.69 -2.97 7.00
CA SER A 131 -4.81 -2.03 7.16
C SER A 131 -4.38 -0.58 6.93
N VAL A 132 -3.24 -0.17 7.48
CA VAL A 132 -2.70 1.19 7.30
C VAL A 132 -2.34 1.43 5.84
N ALA A 133 -1.64 0.49 5.18
CA ALA A 133 -1.26 0.62 3.79
C ALA A 133 -2.48 0.75 2.87
N VAL A 134 -3.48 -0.12 3.04
CA VAL A 134 -4.72 -0.08 2.25
C VAL A 134 -5.51 1.20 2.51
N HIS A 135 -5.57 1.65 3.78
CA HIS A 135 -6.26 2.88 4.13
C HIS A 135 -5.62 4.11 3.49
N LEU A 136 -4.29 4.23 3.55
CA LEU A 136 -3.55 5.32 2.90
C LEU A 136 -3.78 5.33 1.38
N ALA A 137 -3.78 4.15 0.75
CA ALA A 137 -4.06 4.05 -0.68
C ALA A 137 -5.50 4.49 -1.01
N GLN A 138 -6.48 4.17 -0.15
CA GLN A 138 -7.88 4.63 -0.30
C GLN A 138 -8.01 6.15 -0.13
N GLU A 139 -7.17 6.78 0.69
CA GLU A 139 -7.07 8.23 0.85
C GLU A 139 -6.29 8.92 -0.31
N GLY A 140 -5.86 8.15 -1.32
CA GLY A 140 -5.23 8.67 -2.54
C GLY A 140 -3.71 8.79 -2.47
N TYR A 141 -3.06 8.15 -1.50
CA TYR A 141 -1.60 8.10 -1.42
C TYR A 141 -1.04 6.96 -2.28
N GLY A 142 0.11 7.21 -2.93
CA GLY A 142 0.99 6.14 -3.39
C GLY A 142 1.73 5.56 -2.18
N VAL A 143 1.61 4.26 -1.92
CA VAL A 143 2.15 3.66 -0.69
C VAL A 143 3.24 2.67 -1.02
N ASP A 144 4.39 2.81 -0.35
CA ASP A 144 5.43 1.80 -0.32
C ASP A 144 5.49 1.19 1.08
N VAL A 145 5.53 -0.13 1.15
CA VAL A 145 5.66 -0.87 2.41
C VAL A 145 7.04 -1.52 2.42
N ILE A 146 7.87 -1.14 3.39
CA ILE A 146 9.21 -1.71 3.57
C ILE A 146 9.38 -2.35 4.94
N ASP A 147 10.32 -3.26 5.08
CA ASP A 147 10.72 -3.73 6.40
C ASP A 147 11.80 -2.82 7.05
N SER A 148 12.10 -3.07 8.32
CA SER A 148 13.13 -2.33 9.07
C SER A 148 14.55 -2.46 8.49
N ALA A 149 14.79 -3.43 7.60
CA ALA A 149 16.03 -3.59 6.87
C ALA A 149 16.04 -2.84 5.52
N GLY A 150 14.93 -2.17 5.17
CA GLY A 150 14.76 -1.49 3.89
C GLY A 150 14.33 -2.39 2.74
N THR A 151 13.91 -3.64 3.02
CA THR A 151 13.41 -4.54 1.98
C THR A 151 11.99 -4.15 1.60
N LEU A 152 11.73 -3.92 0.32
CA LEU A 152 10.40 -3.65 -0.18
C LEU A 152 9.51 -4.90 -0.03
N LEU A 153 8.39 -4.76 0.66
CA LEU A 153 7.37 -5.80 0.85
C LEU A 153 6.25 -5.68 -0.18
N GLY A 154 5.94 -4.46 -0.63
CA GLY A 154 4.96 -4.22 -1.66
C GLY A 154 4.68 -2.74 -1.87
N THR A 155 3.97 -2.42 -2.96
CA THR A 155 3.58 -1.07 -3.35
C THR A 155 2.10 -1.02 -3.66
N LEU A 156 1.46 0.14 -3.41
CA LEU A 156 0.08 0.42 -3.80
C LEU A 156 0.08 1.72 -4.60
N ARG A 157 -0.09 1.63 -5.92
CA ARG A 157 -0.10 2.77 -6.85
C ARG A 157 -1.45 2.97 -7.56
N GLY A 158 -2.47 2.22 -7.13
CA GLY A 158 -3.83 2.30 -7.67
C GLY A 158 -4.14 1.29 -8.77
N HIS A 159 -3.28 0.30 -9.00
CA HIS A 159 -3.60 -0.84 -9.86
C HIS A 159 -4.46 -1.86 -9.12
N GLU A 160 -5.36 -2.55 -9.84
CA GLU A 160 -6.30 -3.50 -9.24
C GLU A 160 -5.60 -4.64 -8.49
N ASP A 161 -4.45 -5.10 -9.00
CA ASP A 161 -3.69 -6.22 -8.45
C ASP A 161 -2.74 -5.82 -7.30
N ASP A 162 -2.48 -4.53 -7.09
CA ASP A 162 -1.51 -4.04 -6.10
C ASP A 162 -1.88 -4.49 -4.68
N ARG A 163 -3.17 -4.40 -4.36
CA ARG A 163 -3.68 -4.79 -3.04
C ARG A 163 -3.48 -6.27 -2.75
N ASP A 164 -3.86 -7.11 -3.69
CA ASP A 164 -3.77 -8.56 -3.52
C ASP A 164 -2.30 -8.99 -3.48
N GLY A 165 -1.46 -8.38 -4.30
CA GLY A 165 -0.01 -8.59 -4.29
C GLY A 165 0.62 -8.24 -2.93
N LEU A 166 0.26 -7.09 -2.34
CA LEU A 166 0.74 -6.70 -1.02
C LEU A 166 0.25 -7.67 0.07
N LEU A 167 -1.04 -8.04 0.06
CA LEU A 167 -1.60 -8.94 1.06
C LEU A 167 -0.95 -10.33 1.01
N VAL A 168 -0.70 -10.86 -0.18
CA VAL A 168 0.04 -12.13 -0.35
C VAL A 168 1.48 -12.00 0.13
N ALA A 169 2.16 -10.90 -0.18
CA ALA A 169 3.51 -10.65 0.31
C ALA A 169 3.55 -10.58 1.85
N LEU A 170 2.61 -9.89 2.47
CA LEU A 170 2.49 -9.80 3.93
C LEU A 170 2.13 -11.14 4.58
N ALA A 171 1.35 -12.00 3.91
CA ALA A 171 1.03 -13.36 4.39
C ALA A 171 2.26 -14.26 4.50
N LEU A 172 3.32 -13.97 3.75
CA LEU A 172 4.57 -14.73 3.72
C LEU A 172 5.66 -14.12 4.62
N VAL A 173 5.35 -13.00 5.28
CA VAL A 173 6.31 -12.32 6.15
C VAL A 173 6.48 -13.07 7.47
N ALA A 174 7.72 -13.31 7.86
CA ALA A 174 8.08 -13.90 9.14
C ALA A 174 9.02 -12.96 9.94
N PRO A 175 9.08 -13.08 11.27
CA PRO A 175 10.06 -12.37 12.09
C PRO A 175 11.49 -12.64 11.59
N ARG A 176 12.36 -11.62 11.58
CA ARG A 176 13.72 -11.71 11.07
C ARG A 176 14.72 -11.25 12.14
N GLY A 177 15.92 -11.85 12.17
CA GLY A 177 16.97 -11.46 13.11
C GLY A 177 17.33 -9.97 13.04
N GLU A 178 18.09 -9.49 14.01
CA GLU A 178 18.39 -8.10 14.41
C GLU A 178 18.00 -6.96 13.45
N ALA A 179 17.19 -6.02 13.99
CA ALA A 179 16.82 -4.77 13.31
C ALA A 179 18.06 -3.90 13.08
N ARG A 180 18.22 -3.39 11.87
CA ARG A 180 19.10 -2.26 11.61
C ARG A 180 18.45 -1.03 12.23
N ASP A 181 19.20 -0.31 13.04
CA ASP A 181 18.69 0.92 13.66
C ASP A 181 18.44 1.97 12.57
N LEU A 182 17.17 2.24 12.26
CA LEU A 182 16.78 3.22 11.25
C LEU A 182 16.83 4.66 11.78
N THR A 183 17.24 4.84 13.05
CA THR A 183 17.30 6.16 13.71
C THR A 183 18.64 6.86 13.56
N THR A 184 19.63 6.23 12.92
CA THR A 184 20.93 6.89 12.67
C THR A 184 20.92 7.54 11.29
N PRO A 185 21.09 8.88 11.20
CA PRO A 185 21.17 9.62 9.93
C PRO A 185 22.44 9.30 9.15
#